data_ff818577a828f82d2f94042d291e1f1c
#
_entry.id   ff818577a828f82d2f94042d291e1f1c
#
_cell.length_a   1.000
_cell.length_b   1.000
_cell.length_c   1.000
_cell.angle_alpha   90.00
_cell.angle_beta   90.00
_cell.angle_gamma   90.00
#
_symmetry.space_group_name_H-M   'P 1'
#
loop_
_entity.id
_entity.type
_entity.pdbx_description
1 polymer ?
#
loop_
_entity_poly.entity_id
_entity_poly.type
_entity_poly.pdbx_seq_one_letter_code
_entity_poly.pdbx_strand_id
1 'polypeptide(L)'
;NKDKIYKVDFKGNILKSFKVKNAKNEDWEDFAKDNDGHVYIADTGNNDNDREDLVIYKLPDPEKEKGDKIDAEKIEFYYPEQEEFPPKKEERNYDVEALFHFNEKLYLITRNRADPFDGNATIYTVPDTKGNYAATLIGTVNICADWETCQVTGIAISPNGKKIAALSHGKLFVFTDFTLDDFSKGRMKTIDLGARTQLESICFMDNSNLLLADEVSHGSGGNLYSYQLTD
;
A
#
# COMPACT_ATOMS: atom_id res chain seq x y z
N ASN A 1 13.73 6.37 11.15
CA ASN A 1 12.28 6.15 11.16
C ASN A 1 11.75 6.27 12.61
N LYS A 2 10.48 6.58 12.80
CA LYS A 2 9.85 6.72 14.12
C LYS A 2 8.60 5.86 14.16
N ASP A 3 8.40 5.12 15.26
CA ASP A 3 7.20 4.31 15.48
C ASP A 3 6.01 5.21 15.85
N LYS A 4 5.59 6.10 14.95
CA LYS A 4 4.53 7.08 15.18
C LYS A 4 3.63 7.24 13.98
N ILE A 5 2.32 7.40 14.27
CA ILE A 5 1.34 7.88 13.30
C ILE A 5 0.87 9.28 13.68
N TYR A 6 0.42 10.04 12.70
CA TYR A 6 -0.01 11.42 12.85
C TYR A 6 -1.39 11.63 12.24
N LYS A 7 -2.27 12.29 12.98
CA LYS A 7 -3.48 12.88 12.43
C LYS A 7 -3.15 14.30 12.01
N VAL A 8 -3.43 14.61 10.75
CA VAL A 8 -3.19 15.94 10.17
C VAL A 8 -4.49 16.52 9.62
N ASP A 9 -4.58 17.84 9.52
CA ASP A 9 -5.62 18.50 8.75
C ASP A 9 -5.22 18.62 7.26
N PHE A 10 -6.13 19.08 6.42
CA PHE A 10 -5.87 19.29 4.99
C PHE A 10 -4.84 20.41 4.68
N LYS A 11 -4.33 21.09 5.69
CA LYS A 11 -3.25 22.07 5.59
C LYS A 11 -1.91 21.51 6.05
N GLY A 12 -1.86 20.23 6.46
CA GLY A 12 -0.68 19.58 6.97
C GLY A 12 -0.38 19.86 8.45
N ASN A 13 -1.27 20.55 9.19
CA ASN A 13 -1.06 20.77 10.61
C ASN A 13 -1.30 19.48 11.39
N ILE A 14 -0.36 19.13 12.26
CA ILE A 14 -0.48 17.95 13.14
C ILE A 14 -1.52 18.24 14.22
N LEU A 15 -2.63 17.52 14.20
CA LEU A 15 -3.71 17.62 15.19
C LEU A 15 -3.48 16.67 16.37
N LYS A 16 -2.92 15.47 16.11
CA LYS A 16 -2.63 14.45 17.10
C LYS A 16 -1.51 13.54 16.61
N SER A 17 -0.78 12.95 17.54
CA SER A 17 0.19 11.89 17.21
C SER A 17 0.10 10.78 18.23
N PHE A 18 0.37 9.55 17.77
CA PHE A 18 0.45 8.39 18.63
C PHE A 18 1.81 7.72 18.47
N LYS A 19 2.45 7.36 19.57
CA LYS A 19 3.50 6.37 19.56
C LYS A 19 2.86 4.98 19.47
N VAL A 20 3.18 4.25 18.41
CA VAL A 20 2.71 2.87 18.24
C VAL A 20 3.56 1.96 19.14
N LYS A 21 2.90 1.26 20.05
CA LYS A 21 3.54 0.27 20.92
C LYS A 21 3.51 -1.11 20.27
N ASN A 22 4.44 -1.97 20.67
CA ASN A 22 4.60 -3.32 20.13
C ASN A 22 4.89 -3.33 18.63
N ALA A 23 5.34 -2.19 18.11
CA ALA A 23 5.73 -2.01 16.72
C ALA A 23 7.14 -1.44 16.63
N LYS A 24 7.81 -1.69 15.54
CA LYS A 24 9.06 -1.07 15.12
C LYS A 24 8.86 -0.60 13.68
N ASN A 25 9.35 0.56 13.35
CA ASN A 25 9.38 1.04 11.97
C ASN A 25 10.72 0.65 11.35
N GLU A 26 10.74 -0.50 10.70
CA GLU A 26 11.89 -0.89 9.86
C GLU A 26 11.77 -0.21 8.51
N ASP A 27 10.61 -0.39 7.83
CA ASP A 27 10.29 0.22 6.54
C ASP A 27 8.77 0.24 6.32
N TRP A 28 8.10 1.26 6.96
CA TRP A 28 6.65 1.44 6.85
C TRP A 28 6.32 2.08 5.51
N GLU A 29 5.49 1.43 4.71
CA GLU A 29 5.19 1.83 3.35
C GLU A 29 3.78 2.41 3.20
N ASP A 30 2.75 1.68 3.56
CA ASP A 30 1.36 2.08 3.28
C ASP A 30 0.43 1.86 4.47
N PHE A 31 -0.77 2.46 4.39
CA PHE A 31 -1.81 2.39 5.39
C PHE A 31 -3.13 1.94 4.78
N ALA A 32 -3.79 1.01 5.45
CA ALA A 32 -5.18 0.66 5.15
C ALA A 32 -6.08 0.94 6.35
N LYS A 33 -7.39 1.01 6.10
CA LYS A 33 -8.40 1.19 7.14
C LYS A 33 -9.60 0.27 6.85
N ASP A 34 -10.17 -0.34 7.90
CA ASP A 34 -11.41 -1.09 7.79
C ASP A 34 -12.65 -0.23 8.16
N ASN A 35 -13.83 -0.83 8.04
CA ASN A 35 -15.09 -0.17 8.34
C ASN A 35 -15.33 0.06 9.84
N ASP A 36 -14.63 -0.64 10.72
CA ASP A 36 -14.70 -0.50 12.18
C ASP A 36 -13.76 0.61 12.69
N GLY A 37 -12.89 1.10 11.80
CA GLY A 37 -11.95 2.17 12.06
C GLY A 37 -10.56 1.71 12.44
N HIS A 38 -10.28 0.39 12.46
CA HIS A 38 -8.90 -0.09 12.65
C HIS A 38 -8.01 0.43 11.53
N VAL A 39 -6.76 0.73 11.88
CA VAL A 39 -5.74 1.14 10.93
C VAL A 39 -4.68 0.04 10.83
N TYR A 40 -4.30 -0.28 9.63
CA TYR A 40 -3.26 -1.26 9.31
C TYR A 40 -2.05 -0.52 8.76
N ILE A 41 -0.86 -0.81 9.29
CA ILE A 41 0.41 -0.22 8.86
C ILE A 41 1.22 -1.33 8.23
N ALA A 42 1.57 -1.21 6.97
CA ALA A 42 2.45 -2.13 6.28
C ALA A 42 3.92 -1.84 6.62
N ASP A 43 4.57 -2.67 7.43
CA ASP A 43 6.02 -2.69 7.64
C ASP A 43 6.60 -3.77 6.73
N THR A 44 6.56 -3.48 5.43
CA THR A 44 6.72 -4.45 4.36
C THR A 44 7.71 -4.04 3.29
N GLY A 45 8.29 -2.83 3.40
CA GLY A 45 9.35 -2.38 2.51
C GLY A 45 10.52 -3.37 2.52
N ASN A 46 10.95 -3.79 1.34
CA ASN A 46 11.93 -4.85 1.15
C ASN A 46 12.70 -4.63 -0.15
N ASN A 47 13.29 -3.45 -0.28
CA ASN A 47 13.98 -2.98 -1.47
C ASN A 47 15.02 -3.98 -2.01
N ASP A 48 15.73 -4.66 -1.11
CA ASP A 48 16.75 -5.66 -1.46
C ASP A 48 16.16 -7.07 -1.57
N ASN A 49 14.89 -7.27 -1.24
CA ASN A 49 14.19 -8.55 -1.22
C ASN A 49 14.85 -9.60 -0.30
N ASP A 50 15.43 -9.18 0.81
CA ASP A 50 16.17 -10.04 1.75
C ASP A 50 15.54 -10.10 3.16
N ARG A 51 14.44 -9.37 3.40
CA ARG A 51 13.72 -9.39 4.68
C ARG A 51 12.90 -10.67 4.87
N GLU A 52 12.99 -11.21 6.08
CA GLU A 52 12.23 -12.38 6.56
C GLU A 52 11.24 -12.00 7.70
N ASP A 53 11.20 -10.74 8.11
CA ASP A 53 10.46 -10.23 9.27
C ASP A 53 9.28 -9.30 8.88
N LEU A 54 8.64 -9.60 7.76
CA LEU A 54 7.54 -8.79 7.24
C LEU A 54 6.32 -8.83 8.17
N VAL A 55 5.75 -7.65 8.46
CA VAL A 55 4.64 -7.52 9.40
C VAL A 55 3.68 -6.40 9.03
N ILE A 56 2.39 -6.63 9.27
CA ILE A 56 1.38 -5.57 9.25
C ILE A 56 0.94 -5.33 10.70
N TYR A 57 0.98 -4.09 11.13
CA TYR A 57 0.52 -3.68 12.46
C TYR A 57 -0.94 -3.25 12.41
N LYS A 58 -1.82 -3.99 13.08
CA LYS A 58 -3.23 -3.63 13.24
C LYS A 58 -3.40 -2.79 14.50
N LEU A 59 -3.92 -1.58 14.35
CA LEU A 59 -4.22 -0.64 15.41
C LEU A 59 -5.72 -0.56 15.66
N PRO A 60 -6.19 -0.38 16.92
CA PRO A 60 -7.57 0.02 17.17
C PRO A 60 -7.86 1.38 16.52
N ASP A 61 -9.13 1.76 16.47
CA ASP A 61 -9.56 3.04 15.89
C ASP A 61 -8.88 4.23 16.61
N PRO A 62 -7.94 4.95 15.95
CA PRO A 62 -7.22 6.05 16.59
C PRO A 62 -8.12 7.22 17.00
N GLU A 63 -9.32 7.33 16.44
CA GLU A 63 -10.30 8.38 16.80
C GLU A 63 -10.93 8.12 18.18
N LYS A 64 -10.96 6.86 18.61
CA LYS A 64 -11.47 6.46 19.93
C LYS A 64 -10.40 6.44 21.02
N GLU A 65 -9.12 6.47 20.62
CA GLU A 65 -8.00 6.37 21.55
C GLU A 65 -7.77 7.68 22.33
N LYS A 66 -7.60 7.53 23.66
CA LYS A 66 -7.27 8.63 24.56
C LYS A 66 -5.77 8.63 24.85
N GLY A 67 -5.12 9.77 24.71
CA GLY A 67 -3.68 9.87 25.00
C GLY A 67 -2.82 9.90 23.73
N ASP A 68 -1.53 9.56 23.88
CA ASP A 68 -0.47 9.70 22.88
C ASP A 68 0.19 8.35 22.50
N LYS A 69 -0.40 7.24 22.94
CA LYS A 69 0.09 5.89 22.66
C LYS A 69 -1.04 5.00 22.20
N ILE A 70 -0.75 4.11 21.28
CA ILE A 70 -1.69 3.13 20.72
C ILE A 70 -1.00 1.77 20.63
N ASP A 71 -1.69 0.71 21.04
CA ASP A 71 -1.13 -0.64 21.01
C ASP A 71 -1.39 -1.30 19.64
N ALA A 72 -0.36 -1.96 19.10
CA ALA A 72 -0.47 -2.71 17.85
C ALA A 72 -0.59 -4.21 18.11
N GLU A 73 -1.43 -4.88 17.30
CA GLU A 73 -1.38 -6.32 17.08
C GLU A 73 -0.54 -6.61 15.84
N LYS A 74 0.14 -7.74 15.81
CA LYS A 74 0.99 -8.14 14.70
C LYS A 74 0.31 -9.16 13.81
N ILE A 75 0.37 -8.94 12.52
CA ILE A 75 0.02 -9.85 11.45
C ILE A 75 1.33 -10.13 10.71
N GLU A 76 2.05 -11.14 11.13
CA GLU A 76 3.31 -11.56 10.54
C GLU A 76 3.02 -12.44 9.32
N PHE A 77 3.83 -12.33 8.29
CA PHE A 77 3.64 -13.16 7.10
C PHE A 77 4.94 -13.41 6.35
N TYR A 78 4.92 -14.40 5.48
CA TYR A 78 6.01 -14.75 4.57
C TYR A 78 5.44 -15.18 3.22
N TYR A 79 6.27 -15.14 2.19
CA TYR A 79 5.93 -15.62 0.85
C TYR A 79 6.40 -17.08 0.71
N PRO A 80 5.48 -18.05 0.51
CA PRO A 80 5.87 -19.47 0.42
C PRO A 80 6.82 -19.80 -0.74
N GLU A 81 6.79 -18.99 -1.79
CA GLU A 81 7.61 -19.16 -2.99
C GLU A 81 8.96 -18.43 -2.93
N GLN A 82 9.21 -17.59 -1.94
CA GLN A 82 10.52 -16.96 -1.75
C GLN A 82 11.45 -17.91 -0.98
N GLU A 83 12.31 -18.61 -1.68
CA GLU A 83 13.24 -19.57 -1.09
C GLU A 83 14.65 -19.02 -0.82
N GLU A 84 15.01 -17.90 -1.47
CA GLU A 84 16.31 -17.24 -1.34
C GLU A 84 16.14 -15.77 -0.87
N PHE A 85 17.06 -15.29 0.00
CA PHE A 85 17.05 -13.95 0.60
C PHE A 85 18.42 -13.27 0.45
N PRO A 86 18.63 -12.43 -0.58
CA PRO A 86 17.69 -12.11 -1.66
C PRO A 86 17.63 -13.21 -2.74
N PRO A 87 16.54 -13.27 -3.51
CA PRO A 87 16.46 -14.12 -4.68
C PRO A 87 17.29 -13.54 -5.83
N LYS A 88 17.37 -14.26 -6.95
CA LYS A 88 18.01 -13.75 -8.17
C LYS A 88 17.37 -12.46 -8.61
N LYS A 89 18.13 -11.61 -9.31
CA LYS A 89 17.66 -10.28 -9.70
C LYS A 89 16.37 -10.30 -10.52
N GLU A 90 16.20 -11.28 -11.38
CA GLU A 90 15.03 -11.47 -12.24
C GLU A 90 13.76 -11.84 -11.44
N GLU A 91 13.94 -12.34 -10.21
CA GLU A 91 12.87 -12.86 -9.34
C GLU A 91 12.51 -11.90 -8.21
N ARG A 92 13.12 -10.71 -8.14
CA ARG A 92 12.92 -9.72 -7.08
C ARG A 92 11.56 -9.02 -7.22
N ASN A 93 10.53 -9.61 -6.64
CA ASN A 93 9.18 -9.07 -6.61
C ASN A 93 8.48 -9.33 -5.26
N TYR A 94 9.19 -9.02 -4.14
CA TYR A 94 8.75 -9.25 -2.76
C TYR A 94 8.84 -7.97 -1.91
N ASP A 95 8.85 -6.81 -2.55
CA ASP A 95 8.83 -5.50 -1.94
C ASP A 95 7.41 -4.94 -1.98
N VAL A 96 6.64 -5.05 -0.88
CA VAL A 96 5.26 -4.56 -0.83
C VAL A 96 5.23 -3.11 -0.39
N GLU A 97 4.80 -2.24 -1.28
CA GLU A 97 4.63 -0.81 -1.04
C GLU A 97 3.16 -0.33 -1.09
N ALA A 98 2.21 -1.26 -1.25
CA ALA A 98 0.81 -0.90 -1.42
C ALA A 98 -0.11 -1.90 -0.70
N LEU A 99 -1.05 -1.37 0.10
CA LEU A 99 -1.94 -2.13 0.97
C LEU A 99 -3.37 -1.59 0.94
N PHE A 100 -4.36 -2.45 0.79
CA PHE A 100 -5.73 -2.11 1.15
C PHE A 100 -6.42 -3.23 1.92
N HIS A 101 -7.45 -2.86 2.72
CA HIS A 101 -8.30 -3.79 3.43
C HIS A 101 -9.66 -3.93 2.75
N PHE A 102 -10.14 -5.17 2.60
CA PHE A 102 -11.51 -5.44 2.16
C PHE A 102 -11.97 -6.84 2.59
N ASN A 103 -13.19 -6.95 3.14
CA ASN A 103 -13.82 -8.22 3.53
C ASN A 103 -12.89 -9.12 4.37
N GLU A 104 -12.41 -8.62 5.52
CA GLU A 104 -11.58 -9.36 6.48
C GLU A 104 -10.24 -9.85 5.90
N LYS A 105 -9.79 -9.26 4.80
CA LYS A 105 -8.50 -9.53 4.16
C LYS A 105 -7.71 -8.26 3.90
N LEU A 106 -6.42 -8.39 3.99
CA LEU A 106 -5.44 -7.41 3.55
C LEU A 106 -4.89 -7.84 2.19
N TYR A 107 -4.93 -6.94 1.24
CA TYR A 107 -4.41 -7.12 -0.12
C TYR A 107 -3.09 -6.36 -0.23
N LEU A 108 -2.06 -7.07 -0.62
CA LEU A 108 -0.68 -6.62 -0.69
C LEU A 108 -0.26 -6.60 -2.16
N ILE A 109 0.30 -5.49 -2.62
CA ILE A 109 0.76 -5.36 -3.99
C ILE A 109 2.23 -4.99 -4.00
N THR A 110 3.03 -5.75 -4.75
CA THR A 110 4.46 -5.54 -4.81
C THR A 110 4.84 -4.40 -5.74
N ARG A 111 5.89 -3.67 -5.35
CA ARG A 111 6.72 -2.86 -6.22
C ARG A 111 7.79 -3.75 -6.83
N ASN A 112 7.85 -3.80 -8.13
CA ASN A 112 8.77 -4.68 -8.83
C ASN A 112 10.21 -4.17 -8.76
N ARG A 113 11.12 -5.01 -8.26
CA ARG A 113 12.56 -4.76 -8.17
C ARG A 113 13.39 -5.64 -9.11
N ALA A 114 12.74 -6.38 -10.01
CA ALA A 114 13.41 -7.27 -10.94
C ALA A 114 14.33 -6.51 -11.92
N ASP A 115 15.45 -7.13 -12.25
CA ASP A 115 16.38 -6.65 -13.27
C ASP A 115 16.73 -7.80 -14.23
N PRO A 116 16.28 -7.74 -15.50
CA PRO A 116 15.56 -6.61 -16.13
C PRO A 116 14.15 -6.41 -15.60
N PHE A 117 13.70 -5.16 -15.58
CA PHE A 117 12.34 -4.79 -15.19
C PHE A 117 11.31 -5.34 -16.16
N ASP A 118 10.34 -6.08 -15.67
CA ASP A 118 9.30 -6.73 -16.47
C ASP A 118 7.91 -6.07 -16.37
N GLY A 119 7.77 -5.08 -15.48
CA GLY A 119 6.54 -4.31 -15.27
C GLY A 119 5.43 -5.04 -14.51
N ASN A 120 5.72 -6.19 -13.94
CA ASN A 120 4.74 -6.98 -13.20
C ASN A 120 4.66 -6.54 -11.74
N ALA A 121 3.45 -6.40 -11.21
CA ALA A 121 3.16 -6.30 -9.78
C ALA A 121 2.45 -7.59 -9.34
N THR A 122 2.92 -8.19 -8.27
CA THR A 122 2.34 -9.41 -7.71
C THR A 122 1.36 -9.05 -6.60
N ILE A 123 0.27 -9.80 -6.52
CA ILE A 123 -0.84 -9.53 -5.60
C ILE A 123 -0.95 -10.70 -4.63
N TYR A 124 -0.87 -10.38 -3.35
CA TYR A 124 -1.04 -11.35 -2.26
C TYR A 124 -2.21 -10.97 -1.35
N THR A 125 -2.68 -11.93 -0.58
CA THR A 125 -3.59 -11.68 0.54
C THR A 125 -3.13 -12.36 1.81
N VAL A 126 -3.45 -11.72 2.94
CA VAL A 126 -3.36 -12.31 4.28
C VAL A 126 -4.64 -11.98 5.06
N PRO A 127 -5.01 -12.79 6.08
CA PRO A 127 -6.09 -12.43 7.00
C PRO A 127 -5.79 -11.12 7.75
N ASP A 128 -6.83 -10.38 8.14
CA ASP A 128 -6.70 -9.12 8.88
C ASP A 128 -6.62 -9.29 10.40
N THR A 129 -6.39 -10.50 10.87
CA THR A 129 -6.32 -10.87 12.29
C THR A 129 -4.90 -11.19 12.71
N LYS A 130 -4.60 -10.96 14.00
CA LYS A 130 -3.31 -11.30 14.60
C LYS A 130 -2.91 -12.75 14.32
N GLY A 131 -1.69 -12.98 13.84
CA GLY A 131 -1.18 -14.32 13.54
C GLY A 131 0.11 -14.30 12.75
N ASN A 132 0.53 -15.48 12.28
CA ASN A 132 1.63 -15.66 11.34
C ASN A 132 1.11 -16.49 10.15
N TYR A 133 1.23 -15.96 8.94
CA TYR A 133 0.55 -16.48 7.76
C TYR A 133 1.49 -16.71 6.58
N ALA A 134 1.26 -17.79 5.86
CA ALA A 134 1.71 -17.89 4.49
C ALA A 134 0.86 -16.94 3.64
N ALA A 135 1.45 -15.94 3.00
CA ALA A 135 0.74 -15.07 2.08
C ALA A 135 0.18 -15.88 0.91
N THR A 136 -1.06 -15.62 0.54
CA THR A 136 -1.70 -16.31 -0.57
C THR A 136 -1.54 -15.49 -1.84
N LEU A 137 -0.79 -16.03 -2.80
CA LEU A 137 -0.69 -15.45 -4.14
C LEU A 137 -2.05 -15.54 -4.83
N ILE A 138 -2.60 -14.41 -5.28
CA ILE A 138 -3.88 -14.35 -6.00
C ILE A 138 -3.76 -13.95 -7.46
N GLY A 139 -2.67 -13.32 -7.86
CA GLY A 139 -2.46 -12.95 -9.25
C GLY A 139 -1.26 -12.08 -9.48
N THR A 140 -1.01 -11.78 -10.73
CA THR A 140 0.01 -10.85 -11.19
C THR A 140 -0.60 -9.95 -12.26
N VAL A 141 -0.31 -8.67 -12.20
CA VAL A 141 -0.75 -7.69 -13.20
C VAL A 141 0.45 -7.02 -13.83
N ASN A 142 0.49 -6.97 -15.16
CA ASN A 142 1.46 -6.16 -15.87
C ASN A 142 0.99 -4.71 -15.87
N ILE A 143 1.65 -3.86 -15.11
CA ILE A 143 1.30 -2.45 -14.96
C ILE A 143 1.70 -1.67 -16.21
N CYS A 144 2.96 -1.67 -16.56
CA CYS A 144 3.53 -1.18 -17.82
C CYS A 144 5.06 -1.37 -17.83
N ALA A 145 5.73 -1.06 -18.95
CA ALA A 145 7.14 -1.42 -19.15
C ALA A 145 8.15 -0.32 -18.80
N ASP A 146 7.72 0.80 -18.23
CA ASP A 146 8.60 1.92 -17.90
C ASP A 146 8.97 1.90 -16.40
N TRP A 147 10.21 1.59 -16.10
CA TRP A 147 10.73 1.56 -14.73
C TRP A 147 10.39 2.80 -13.90
N GLU A 148 10.49 4.00 -14.47
CA GLU A 148 10.31 5.25 -13.72
C GLU A 148 8.85 5.52 -13.33
N THR A 149 7.89 5.01 -14.11
CA THR A 149 6.47 5.37 -13.97
C THR A 149 5.52 4.18 -13.79
N CYS A 150 6.05 2.96 -13.68
CA CYS A 150 5.22 1.74 -13.61
C CYS A 150 5.42 0.94 -12.32
N GLN A 151 6.22 1.45 -11.39
CA GLN A 151 6.34 0.84 -10.06
C GLN A 151 5.17 1.30 -9.19
N VAL A 152 4.43 0.33 -8.64
CA VAL A 152 3.32 0.63 -7.72
C VAL A 152 3.88 1.16 -6.40
N THR A 153 3.32 2.28 -5.92
CA THR A 153 3.73 2.97 -4.69
C THR A 153 2.56 3.19 -3.71
N GLY A 154 1.35 2.82 -4.08
CA GLY A 154 0.18 2.89 -3.22
C GLY A 154 -1.04 2.32 -3.90
N ILE A 155 -2.05 1.93 -3.13
CA ILE A 155 -3.29 1.37 -3.66
C ILE A 155 -4.46 1.65 -2.72
N ALA A 156 -5.65 1.79 -3.30
CA ALA A 156 -6.87 1.92 -2.53
C ALA A 156 -8.05 1.23 -3.24
N ILE A 157 -9.03 0.80 -2.46
CA ILE A 157 -10.31 0.31 -2.96
C ILE A 157 -11.42 1.32 -2.63
N SER A 158 -12.36 1.51 -3.56
CA SER A 158 -13.52 2.38 -3.34
C SER A 158 -14.45 1.81 -2.25
N PRO A 159 -15.18 2.66 -1.50
CA PRO A 159 -16.07 2.21 -0.43
C PRO A 159 -17.11 1.17 -0.87
N ASN A 160 -17.55 1.22 -2.13
CA ASN A 160 -18.49 0.24 -2.68
C ASN A 160 -17.82 -1.04 -3.23
N GLY A 161 -16.48 -1.16 -3.15
CA GLY A 161 -15.71 -2.31 -3.62
C GLY A 161 -15.67 -2.49 -5.14
N LYS A 162 -16.04 -1.49 -5.94
CA LYS A 162 -16.17 -1.64 -7.41
C LYS A 162 -15.03 -1.03 -8.20
N LYS A 163 -14.17 -0.23 -7.57
CA LYS A 163 -12.99 0.36 -8.20
C LYS A 163 -11.79 0.14 -7.29
N ILE A 164 -10.67 -0.27 -7.87
CA ILE A 164 -9.37 -0.26 -7.22
C ILE A 164 -8.50 0.73 -7.99
N ALA A 165 -7.78 1.59 -7.30
CA ALA A 165 -6.85 2.54 -7.88
C ALA A 165 -5.45 2.30 -7.33
N ALA A 166 -4.53 1.87 -8.19
CA ALA A 166 -3.12 1.77 -7.88
C ALA A 166 -2.40 3.03 -8.37
N LEU A 167 -1.43 3.48 -7.57
CA LEU A 167 -0.65 4.69 -7.79
C LEU A 167 0.77 4.33 -8.19
N SER A 168 1.38 5.16 -9.00
CA SER A 168 2.81 5.21 -9.24
C SER A 168 3.28 6.67 -9.37
N HIS A 169 4.57 6.90 -9.59
CA HIS A 169 5.13 8.25 -9.77
C HIS A 169 4.61 8.91 -11.06
N GLY A 170 3.39 9.40 -11.03
CA GLY A 170 2.76 10.15 -12.13
C GLY A 170 1.62 9.46 -12.87
N LYS A 171 1.24 8.25 -12.49
CA LYS A 171 0.12 7.52 -13.11
C LYS A 171 -0.82 6.91 -12.09
N LEU A 172 -2.09 6.77 -12.50
CA LEU A 172 -3.09 5.95 -11.84
C LEU A 172 -3.48 4.78 -12.74
N PHE A 173 -3.63 3.62 -12.15
CA PHE A 173 -4.13 2.40 -12.78
C PHE A 173 -5.43 2.02 -12.10
N VAL A 174 -6.55 2.24 -12.79
CA VAL A 174 -7.89 2.04 -12.23
C VAL A 174 -8.46 0.73 -12.75
N PHE A 175 -8.74 -0.17 -11.83
CA PHE A 175 -9.34 -1.48 -12.12
C PHE A 175 -10.85 -1.40 -11.88
N THR A 176 -11.61 -1.98 -12.81
CA THR A 176 -13.06 -2.16 -12.77
C THR A 176 -13.42 -3.54 -13.31
N ASP A 177 -14.70 -3.95 -13.16
CA ASP A 177 -15.21 -5.23 -13.71
C ASP A 177 -14.38 -6.44 -13.24
N PHE A 178 -13.94 -6.46 -12.01
CA PHE A 178 -13.11 -7.50 -11.40
C PHE A 178 -13.85 -8.31 -10.33
N THR A 179 -13.25 -9.43 -9.93
CA THR A 179 -13.54 -10.13 -8.68
C THR A 179 -12.35 -9.99 -7.73
N LEU A 180 -12.61 -10.04 -6.43
CA LEU A 180 -11.54 -9.91 -5.42
C LEU A 180 -10.69 -11.17 -5.24
N ASP A 181 -11.11 -12.29 -5.85
CA ASP A 181 -10.28 -13.50 -5.91
C ASP A 181 -9.05 -13.30 -6.82
N ASP A 182 -9.19 -12.44 -7.84
CA ASP A 182 -8.09 -12.01 -8.70
C ASP A 182 -8.48 -10.75 -9.47
N PHE A 183 -8.28 -9.58 -8.87
CA PHE A 183 -8.65 -8.32 -9.51
C PHE A 183 -7.76 -7.97 -10.72
N SER A 184 -6.62 -8.65 -10.90
CA SER A 184 -5.76 -8.46 -12.08
C SER A 184 -6.45 -8.83 -13.39
N LYS A 185 -7.51 -9.65 -13.33
CA LYS A 185 -8.33 -10.05 -14.48
C LYS A 185 -9.43 -9.04 -14.84
N GLY A 186 -9.58 -7.99 -14.06
CA GLY A 186 -10.49 -6.89 -14.36
C GLY A 186 -10.01 -6.04 -15.53
N ARG A 187 -10.81 -5.03 -15.85
CA ARG A 187 -10.41 -4.01 -16.83
C ARG A 187 -9.52 -2.97 -16.15
N MET A 188 -8.32 -2.75 -16.66
CA MET A 188 -7.42 -1.70 -16.21
C MET A 188 -7.43 -0.50 -17.16
N LYS A 189 -7.65 0.71 -16.62
CA LYS A 189 -7.52 2.00 -17.33
C LYS A 189 -6.33 2.74 -16.75
N THR A 190 -5.38 3.13 -17.58
CA THR A 190 -4.24 3.97 -17.17
C THR A 190 -4.59 5.44 -17.34
N ILE A 191 -4.27 6.25 -16.35
CA ILE A 191 -4.47 7.70 -16.34
C ILE A 191 -3.12 8.35 -16.07
N ASP A 192 -2.65 9.19 -16.98
CA ASP A 192 -1.47 10.02 -16.77
C ASP A 192 -1.86 11.26 -15.97
N LEU A 193 -1.18 11.51 -14.86
CA LEU A 193 -1.47 12.65 -13.97
C LEU A 193 -0.79 13.95 -14.44
N GLY A 194 0.01 13.90 -15.50
CA GLY A 194 0.66 15.07 -16.09
C GLY A 194 1.81 15.65 -15.27
N ALA A 195 2.13 15.08 -14.13
CA ALA A 195 3.23 15.48 -13.27
C ALA A 195 3.95 14.23 -12.72
N ARG A 196 5.27 14.30 -12.62
CA ARG A 196 6.10 13.26 -12.00
C ARG A 196 6.59 13.77 -10.66
N THR A 197 6.02 13.25 -9.59
CA THR A 197 6.48 13.49 -8.22
C THR A 197 6.57 12.15 -7.49
N GLN A 198 7.10 12.13 -6.28
CA GLN A 198 7.12 10.93 -5.43
C GLN A 198 5.73 10.69 -4.82
N LEU A 199 4.76 10.39 -5.68
CA LEU A 199 3.41 10.03 -5.24
C LEU A 199 3.45 8.64 -4.60
N GLU A 200 3.14 8.56 -3.31
CA GLU A 200 3.26 7.31 -2.53
C GLU A 200 2.03 7.01 -1.67
N SER A 201 1.06 7.92 -1.64
CA SER A 201 -0.17 7.66 -0.87
C SER A 201 -1.42 7.96 -1.66
N ILE A 202 -2.39 7.07 -1.55
CA ILE A 202 -3.69 7.20 -2.21
C ILE A 202 -4.80 6.72 -1.28
N CYS A 203 -5.92 7.43 -1.24
CA CYS A 203 -7.16 6.92 -0.64
C CYS A 203 -8.40 7.42 -1.38
N PHE A 204 -9.48 6.64 -1.31
CA PHE A 204 -10.79 7.07 -1.75
C PHE A 204 -11.47 7.89 -0.65
N MET A 205 -11.96 9.09 -0.99
CA MET A 205 -12.86 9.88 -0.15
C MET A 205 -14.32 9.42 -0.31
N ASP A 206 -14.67 9.02 -1.52
CA ASP A 206 -15.94 8.40 -1.92
C ASP A 206 -15.70 7.47 -3.13
N ASN A 207 -16.74 7.04 -3.83
CA ASN A 207 -16.59 6.11 -4.96
C ASN A 207 -15.93 6.69 -6.22
N SER A 208 -15.60 7.98 -6.23
CA SER A 208 -15.07 8.67 -7.42
C SER A 208 -13.99 9.71 -7.11
N ASN A 209 -13.90 10.18 -5.87
CA ASN A 209 -12.92 11.18 -5.47
C ASN A 209 -11.78 10.54 -4.68
N LEU A 210 -10.56 10.83 -5.12
CA LEU A 210 -9.30 10.36 -4.53
C LEU A 210 -8.56 11.52 -3.85
N LEU A 211 -7.86 11.21 -2.77
CA LEU A 211 -6.75 12.00 -2.26
C LEU A 211 -5.46 11.29 -2.59
N LEU A 212 -4.46 12.05 -3.03
CA LEU A 212 -3.11 11.58 -3.32
C LEU A 212 -2.13 12.43 -2.52
N ALA A 213 -1.04 11.86 -2.08
CA ALA A 213 0.03 12.63 -1.45
C ALA A 213 1.39 12.22 -2.01
N ASP A 214 2.31 13.18 -2.07
CA ASP A 214 3.69 12.94 -2.45
C ASP A 214 4.65 13.20 -1.29
N GLU A 215 5.76 12.48 -1.29
CA GLU A 215 6.87 12.75 -0.39
C GLU A 215 7.70 13.96 -0.83
N VAL A 216 8.38 14.57 0.15
CA VAL A 216 9.40 15.58 -0.14
C VAL A 216 10.65 14.90 -0.68
N SER A 217 10.94 15.11 -1.95
CA SER A 217 12.16 14.61 -2.61
C SER A 217 12.87 15.74 -3.35
N HIS A 218 14.17 15.86 -3.14
CA HIS A 218 15.04 16.87 -3.79
C HIS A 218 14.51 18.31 -3.69
N GLY A 219 13.81 18.64 -2.59
CA GLY A 219 13.29 20.00 -2.32
C GLY A 219 11.92 20.29 -2.96
N SER A 220 11.26 19.30 -3.52
CA SER A 220 9.88 19.38 -4.02
C SER A 220 9.00 18.28 -3.40
N GLY A 221 7.67 18.43 -3.43
CA GLY A 221 6.73 17.48 -2.86
C GLY A 221 6.19 17.92 -1.49
N GLY A 222 5.65 16.97 -0.73
CA GLY A 222 4.96 17.22 0.54
C GLY A 222 3.58 17.84 0.33
N ASN A 223 2.94 17.53 -0.78
CA ASN A 223 1.65 18.09 -1.17
C ASN A 223 0.54 17.04 -1.04
N LEU A 224 -0.67 17.55 -0.87
CA LEU A 224 -1.90 16.78 -0.93
C LEU A 224 -2.71 17.22 -2.15
N TYR A 225 -3.12 16.25 -2.96
CA TYR A 225 -3.88 16.47 -4.19
C TYR A 225 -5.25 15.81 -4.10
N SER A 226 -6.24 16.40 -4.76
CA SER A 226 -7.52 15.74 -5.03
C SER A 226 -7.63 15.39 -6.51
N TYR A 227 -8.15 14.20 -6.79
CA TYR A 227 -8.40 13.74 -8.15
C TYR A 227 -9.79 13.14 -8.27
N GLN A 228 -10.55 13.54 -9.28
CA GLN A 228 -11.87 12.99 -9.56
C GLN A 228 -11.76 12.00 -10.73
N LEU A 229 -12.11 10.74 -10.46
CA LEU A 229 -12.25 9.72 -11.50
C LEU A 229 -13.49 10.04 -12.33
N THR A 230 -13.30 10.22 -13.61
CA THR A 230 -14.38 10.29 -14.62
C THR A 230 -14.60 8.90 -15.20
N ASP A 231 -15.86 8.51 -15.38
CA ASP A 231 -16.28 7.24 -15.98
C ASP A 231 -15.77 7.05 -17.43
#